data_d0a4af76622e7ad0f4ee293cb6915757
#
_entry.id   d0a4af76622e7ad0f4ee293cb6915757
#
_cell.length_a   1.000
_cell.length_b   1.000
_cell.length_c   1.000
_cell.angle_alpha   90.00
_cell.angle_beta   90.00
_cell.angle_gamma   90.00
#
_symmetry.space_group_name_H-M   'P 1'
#
loop_
_entity.id
_entity.type
_entity.pdbx_description
1 polymer ?
#
loop_
_entity_poly.entity_id
_entity_poly.type
_entity_poly.pdbx_seq_one_letter_code
_entity_poly.pdbx_strand_id
1 'polypeptide(L)'
;YEINQWANVFRWEKKTLPFLRTSEFLWQEGHTAHQDEADARTRTLSVLDEYARLCEEFLAIPVYKGQKTPSERFAGAVDTYSVEAMMQDGKAVQAGTSHYMGTKFAEAFDITYLNKENKHVHAHTTSWGVSTRLLGSVIMTHGDEKGLILPPTIAAHQVVLMPVGPWKKNPAIMEKLDDIYAELKALGIRVRLDDSDNSPGYKFNEWELKGACIRIECGPRDLESGHVMLKV
;
A
#
# COMPACT_ATOMS: atom_id res chain seq x y z
N TYR A 1 17.06 1.05 21.39
CA TYR A 1 17.28 2.06 20.35
C TYR A 1 16.53 1.68 19.10
N GLU A 2 15.91 2.65 18.45
CA GLU A 2 15.02 2.43 17.30
C GLU A 2 15.27 3.51 16.25
N ILE A 3 15.48 3.10 15.00
CA ILE A 3 15.63 4.00 13.85
C ILE A 3 14.79 3.51 12.69
N ASN A 4 14.35 4.45 11.88
CA ASN A 4 13.60 4.20 10.67
C ASN A 4 14.05 5.16 9.57
N GLN A 5 14.07 4.68 8.34
CA GLN A 5 14.33 5.51 7.17
C GLN A 5 13.29 5.30 6.08
N TRP A 6 12.97 6.38 5.39
CA TRP A 6 12.33 6.37 4.09
C TRP A 6 13.42 6.71 3.08
N ALA A 7 13.80 5.76 2.26
CA ALA A 7 14.99 5.89 1.44
C ALA A 7 14.78 5.33 0.04
N ASN A 8 15.64 5.77 -0.85
CA ASN A 8 15.81 5.19 -2.17
C ASN A 8 16.91 4.12 -2.12
N VAL A 9 16.68 3.01 -2.80
CA VAL A 9 17.63 1.89 -2.89
C VAL A 9 17.92 1.59 -4.34
N PHE A 10 19.21 1.44 -4.64
CA PHE A 10 19.68 0.98 -5.93
C PHE A 10 20.29 -0.42 -5.79
N ARG A 11 19.82 -1.36 -6.63
CA ARG A 11 20.33 -2.74 -6.69
C ARG A 11 20.55 -3.14 -8.13
N TRP A 12 21.63 -3.84 -8.39
CA TRP A 12 21.86 -4.46 -9.69
C TRP A 12 20.85 -5.60 -9.90
N GLU A 13 20.00 -5.45 -10.94
CA GLU A 13 19.02 -6.47 -11.31
C GLU A 13 19.28 -6.92 -12.76
N LYS A 14 19.50 -8.20 -12.95
CA LYS A 14 19.71 -8.79 -14.28
C LYS A 14 18.43 -8.82 -15.11
N LYS A 15 17.27 -9.01 -14.45
CA LYS A 15 15.95 -9.05 -15.07
C LYS A 15 14.97 -8.28 -14.21
N THR A 16 14.45 -7.19 -14.75
CA THR A 16 13.48 -6.34 -14.07
C THR A 16 12.04 -6.76 -14.37
N LEU A 17 11.15 -6.49 -13.44
CA LEU A 17 9.69 -6.60 -13.57
C LEU A 17 9.06 -5.34 -13.00
N PRO A 18 8.14 -4.67 -13.72
CA PRO A 18 7.52 -3.45 -13.22
C PRO A 18 6.97 -3.62 -11.80
N PHE A 19 7.27 -2.66 -10.92
CA PHE A 19 6.93 -2.60 -9.49
C PHE A 19 7.48 -3.75 -8.63
N LEU A 20 7.57 -4.97 -9.14
CA LEU A 20 7.94 -6.15 -8.33
C LEU A 20 9.45 -6.29 -8.15
N ARG A 21 10.20 -5.98 -9.21
CA ARG A 21 11.67 -6.08 -9.22
C ARG A 21 12.27 -4.99 -10.11
N THR A 22 12.67 -3.90 -9.50
CA THR A 22 13.28 -2.75 -10.19
C THR A 22 14.69 -2.53 -9.69
N SER A 23 15.54 -1.93 -10.53
CA SER A 23 16.92 -1.62 -10.14
C SER A 23 16.99 -0.49 -9.12
N GLU A 24 15.98 0.38 -9.12
CA GLU A 24 15.82 1.48 -8.18
C GLU A 24 14.40 1.46 -7.62
N PHE A 25 14.26 1.60 -6.32
CA PHE A 25 12.97 1.58 -5.64
C PHE A 25 13.01 2.36 -4.33
N LEU A 26 11.86 2.81 -3.90
CA LEU A 26 11.66 3.41 -2.58
C LEU A 26 11.25 2.34 -1.58
N TRP A 27 11.72 2.48 -0.36
CA TRP A 27 11.33 1.60 0.73
C TRP A 27 11.25 2.33 2.07
N GLN A 28 10.60 1.69 3.00
CA GLN A 28 10.72 1.92 4.42
C GLN A 28 11.58 0.80 5.00
N GLU A 29 12.57 1.17 5.79
CA GLU A 29 13.43 0.22 6.50
C GLU A 29 13.62 0.68 7.93
N GLY A 30 13.50 -0.23 8.87
CA GLY A 30 13.72 0.05 10.28
C GLY A 30 14.72 -0.91 10.89
N HIS A 31 15.40 -0.45 11.93
CA HIS A 31 16.37 -1.21 12.71
C HIS A 31 16.22 -0.91 14.19
N THR A 32 16.41 -1.93 15.02
CA THR A 32 16.44 -1.74 16.48
C THR A 32 17.59 -2.47 17.12
N ALA A 33 17.97 -2.01 18.31
CA ALA A 33 18.93 -2.67 19.20
C ALA A 33 18.30 -2.85 20.59
N HIS A 34 18.36 -4.07 21.10
CA HIS A 34 17.73 -4.53 22.32
C HIS A 34 18.75 -5.12 23.29
N GLN A 35 18.38 -5.12 24.59
CA GLN A 35 19.23 -5.71 25.62
C GLN A 35 19.19 -7.24 25.61
N ASP A 36 18.06 -7.81 25.22
CA ASP A 36 17.86 -9.26 25.25
C ASP A 36 17.13 -9.78 24.01
N GLU A 37 17.25 -11.08 23.82
CA GLU A 37 16.65 -11.81 22.71
C GLU A 37 15.12 -11.76 22.72
N ALA A 38 14.50 -11.86 23.91
CA ALA A 38 13.05 -11.93 24.02
C ALA A 38 12.39 -10.64 23.54
N ASP A 39 12.94 -9.47 23.94
CA ASP A 39 12.47 -8.16 23.50
C ASP A 39 12.67 -7.97 21.99
N ALA A 40 13.86 -8.35 21.47
CA ALA A 40 14.13 -8.29 20.04
C ALA A 40 13.18 -9.16 19.21
N ARG A 41 12.90 -10.39 19.67
CA ARG A 41 11.94 -11.29 19.00
C ARG A 41 10.51 -10.74 19.05
N THR A 42 10.10 -10.21 20.19
CA THR A 42 8.79 -9.56 20.34
C THR A 42 8.65 -8.40 19.34
N ARG A 43 9.68 -7.56 19.22
CA ARG A 43 9.70 -6.47 18.24
C ARG A 43 9.62 -6.98 16.80
N THR A 44 10.38 -8.02 16.46
CA THR A 44 10.37 -8.64 15.14
C THR A 44 8.95 -9.08 14.74
N LEU A 45 8.25 -9.75 15.65
CA LEU A 45 6.89 -10.25 15.39
C LEU A 45 5.86 -9.13 15.37
N SER A 46 5.97 -8.13 16.24
CA SER A 46 5.04 -7.00 16.24
C SER A 46 5.08 -6.21 14.92
N VAL A 47 6.25 -6.03 14.33
CA VAL A 47 6.37 -5.38 13.02
C VAL A 47 5.80 -6.24 11.90
N LEU A 48 5.97 -7.55 11.97
CA LEU A 48 5.34 -8.47 11.02
C LEU A 48 3.81 -8.34 11.06
N ASP A 49 3.23 -8.22 12.27
CA ASP A 49 1.79 -8.00 12.45
C ASP A 49 1.33 -6.66 11.89
N GLU A 50 2.11 -5.58 12.07
CA GLU A 50 1.83 -4.28 11.45
C GLU A 50 1.85 -4.33 9.91
N TYR A 51 2.78 -5.09 9.31
CA TYR A 51 2.80 -5.28 7.87
C TYR A 51 1.61 -6.10 7.36
N ALA A 52 1.19 -7.13 8.10
CA ALA A 52 -0.01 -7.87 7.77
C ALA A 52 -1.25 -6.96 7.86
N ARG A 53 -1.36 -6.17 8.93
CA ARG A 53 -2.45 -5.19 9.11
C ARG A 53 -2.47 -4.16 7.99
N LEU A 54 -1.32 -3.62 7.59
CA LEU A 54 -1.22 -2.71 6.44
C LEU A 54 -1.78 -3.36 5.16
N CYS A 55 -1.39 -4.61 4.88
CA CYS A 55 -1.87 -5.32 3.70
C CYS A 55 -3.38 -5.58 3.77
N GLU A 56 -3.89 -6.08 4.89
CA GLU A 56 -5.29 -6.51 5.02
C GLU A 56 -6.25 -5.33 5.19
N GLU A 57 -5.97 -4.39 6.10
CA GLU A 57 -6.90 -3.30 6.43
C GLU A 57 -6.84 -2.13 5.43
N PHE A 58 -5.65 -1.80 4.91
CA PHE A 58 -5.49 -0.64 4.03
C PHE A 58 -5.45 -1.02 2.55
N LEU A 59 -4.73 -2.08 2.21
CA LEU A 59 -4.57 -2.52 0.83
C LEU A 59 -5.60 -3.57 0.42
N ALA A 60 -6.41 -4.09 1.36
CA ALA A 60 -7.38 -5.16 1.17
C ALA A 60 -6.75 -6.43 0.54
N ILE A 61 -5.49 -6.70 0.84
CA ILE A 61 -4.74 -7.86 0.34
C ILE A 61 -4.65 -8.88 1.48
N PRO A 62 -5.33 -10.04 1.38
CA PRO A 62 -5.13 -11.15 2.31
C PRO A 62 -3.70 -11.65 2.26
N VAL A 63 -3.07 -11.85 3.42
CA VAL A 63 -1.68 -12.29 3.49
C VAL A 63 -1.48 -13.46 4.45
N TYR A 64 -0.46 -14.25 4.18
CA TYR A 64 0.03 -15.30 5.06
C TYR A 64 1.29 -14.83 5.76
N LYS A 65 1.32 -14.94 7.09
CA LYS A 65 2.53 -14.73 7.90
C LYS A 65 3.25 -16.04 8.10
N GLY A 66 4.56 -16.06 7.91
CA GLY A 66 5.35 -17.26 8.10
C GLY A 66 6.82 -17.00 8.38
N GLN A 67 7.46 -17.97 8.98
CA GLN A 67 8.91 -18.00 9.14
C GLN A 67 9.54 -18.65 7.91
N LYS A 68 10.54 -18.00 7.34
CA LYS A 68 11.28 -18.54 6.19
C LYS A 68 12.15 -19.73 6.60
N THR A 69 12.26 -20.68 5.69
CA THR A 69 13.17 -21.81 5.83
C THR A 69 14.64 -21.34 5.92
N PRO A 70 15.54 -22.13 6.50
CA PRO A 70 16.97 -21.77 6.59
C PRO A 70 17.59 -21.40 5.24
N SER A 71 17.14 -22.00 4.15
CA SER A 71 17.67 -21.75 2.79
C SER A 71 17.21 -20.42 2.20
N GLU A 72 16.06 -19.86 2.65
CA GLU A 72 15.51 -18.60 2.16
C GLU A 72 15.62 -17.45 3.17
N ARG A 73 16.12 -17.77 4.34
CA ARG A 73 16.36 -16.80 5.40
C ARG A 73 17.35 -15.72 4.94
N PHE A 74 17.14 -14.49 5.38
CA PHE A 74 18.09 -13.40 5.13
C PHE A 74 19.48 -13.77 5.65
N ALA A 75 20.50 -13.59 4.82
CA ALA A 75 21.88 -13.95 5.15
C ALA A 75 22.34 -13.19 6.40
N GLY A 76 22.76 -13.93 7.43
CA GLY A 76 23.19 -13.37 8.71
C GLY A 76 22.08 -13.25 9.77
N ALA A 77 20.82 -13.31 9.40
CA ALA A 77 19.73 -13.32 10.38
C ALA A 77 19.66 -14.68 11.12
N VAL A 78 19.19 -14.67 12.36
CA VAL A 78 18.83 -15.88 13.10
C VAL A 78 17.50 -16.41 12.59
N ASP A 79 16.51 -15.51 12.48
CA ASP A 79 15.20 -15.81 11.91
C ASP A 79 14.74 -14.70 10.95
N THR A 80 14.03 -15.10 9.90
CA THR A 80 13.36 -14.20 8.96
C THR A 80 11.90 -14.58 8.88
N TYR A 81 11.05 -13.60 9.05
CA TYR A 81 9.60 -13.72 8.86
C TYR A 81 9.18 -12.88 7.65
N SER A 82 8.14 -13.32 6.98
CA SER A 82 7.56 -12.59 5.85
C SER A 82 6.04 -12.57 5.89
N VAL A 83 5.47 -11.56 5.25
CA VAL A 83 4.09 -11.54 4.82
C VAL A 83 4.05 -11.81 3.32
N GLU A 84 3.31 -12.84 2.92
CA GLU A 84 3.21 -13.31 1.54
C GLU A 84 1.77 -13.15 1.06
N ALA A 85 1.59 -12.46 -0.07
CA ALA A 85 0.30 -12.25 -0.70
C ALA A 85 0.12 -13.20 -1.90
N MET A 86 -1.04 -13.81 -2.04
CA MET A 86 -1.38 -14.63 -3.21
C MET A 86 -1.93 -13.75 -4.32
N MET A 87 -1.31 -13.82 -5.49
CA MET A 87 -1.75 -13.07 -6.67
C MET A 87 -2.78 -13.87 -7.47
N GLN A 88 -3.49 -13.21 -8.38
CA GLN A 88 -4.54 -13.83 -9.20
C GLN A 88 -3.99 -14.96 -10.10
N ASP A 89 -2.72 -14.92 -10.47
CA ASP A 89 -2.03 -15.98 -11.24
C ASP A 89 -1.57 -17.17 -10.38
N GLY A 90 -1.93 -17.19 -9.10
CA GLY A 90 -1.59 -18.26 -8.15
C GLY A 90 -0.16 -18.20 -7.61
N LYS A 91 0.61 -17.15 -7.91
CA LYS A 91 1.95 -16.96 -7.37
C LYS A 91 1.91 -16.13 -6.09
N ALA A 92 2.79 -16.48 -5.15
CA ALA A 92 2.99 -15.68 -3.95
C ALA A 92 3.98 -14.55 -4.21
N VAL A 93 3.65 -13.36 -3.67
CA VAL A 93 4.54 -12.19 -3.66
C VAL A 93 4.86 -11.81 -2.22
N GLN A 94 6.14 -11.71 -1.91
CA GLN A 94 6.60 -11.22 -0.62
C GLN A 94 6.27 -9.72 -0.49
N ALA A 95 5.34 -9.41 0.41
CA ALA A 95 4.87 -8.04 0.65
C ALA A 95 5.75 -7.28 1.65
N GLY A 96 6.29 -7.97 2.65
CA GLY A 96 7.20 -7.38 3.64
C GLY A 96 7.96 -8.43 4.41
N THR A 97 9.04 -8.02 5.07
CA THR A 97 9.86 -8.91 5.91
C THR A 97 10.23 -8.27 7.22
N SER A 98 10.42 -9.12 8.24
CA SER A 98 10.95 -8.75 9.54
C SER A 98 11.96 -9.80 10.00
N HIS A 99 13.10 -9.33 10.50
CA HIS A 99 14.25 -10.17 10.81
C HIS A 99 14.68 -10.04 12.27
N TYR A 100 14.87 -11.15 12.94
CA TYR A 100 15.67 -11.22 14.14
C TYR A 100 17.13 -11.54 13.75
N MET A 101 18.02 -10.58 14.00
CA MET A 101 19.42 -10.64 13.55
C MET A 101 20.35 -11.30 14.57
N GLY A 102 19.87 -11.51 15.82
CA GLY A 102 20.74 -11.93 16.91
C GLY A 102 21.79 -10.88 17.25
N THR A 103 22.98 -11.30 17.65
CA THR A 103 24.13 -10.44 17.97
C THR A 103 25.17 -10.32 16.84
N LYS A 104 25.06 -11.12 15.78
CA LYS A 104 26.11 -11.23 14.75
C LYS A 104 26.47 -9.91 14.08
N PHE A 105 25.48 -9.11 13.73
CA PHE A 105 25.72 -7.79 13.12
C PHE A 105 26.22 -6.80 14.17
N ALA A 106 25.73 -6.90 15.41
CA ALA A 106 26.23 -6.08 16.50
C ALA A 106 27.71 -6.37 16.80
N GLU A 107 28.13 -7.63 16.75
CA GLU A 107 29.53 -8.04 16.86
C GLU A 107 30.39 -7.50 15.71
N ALA A 108 29.88 -7.60 14.46
CA ALA A 108 30.61 -7.14 13.28
C ALA A 108 30.78 -5.61 13.22
N PHE A 109 29.81 -4.86 13.74
CA PHE A 109 29.81 -3.39 13.75
C PHE A 109 30.10 -2.76 15.11
N ASP A 110 30.46 -3.56 16.12
CA ASP A 110 30.75 -3.15 17.49
C ASP A 110 29.60 -2.34 18.13
N ILE A 111 28.35 -2.80 17.90
CA ILE A 111 27.17 -2.21 18.51
C ILE A 111 27.01 -2.77 19.93
N THR A 112 27.51 -2.05 20.90
CA THR A 112 27.51 -2.44 22.31
C THR A 112 26.70 -1.50 23.18
N TYR A 113 26.27 -1.98 24.32
CA TYR A 113 25.68 -1.18 25.39
C TYR A 113 26.25 -1.61 26.73
N LEU A 114 26.15 -0.71 27.72
CA LEU A 114 26.57 -1.00 29.08
C LEU A 114 25.42 -1.71 29.82
N ASN A 115 25.64 -2.96 30.22
CA ASN A 115 24.62 -3.73 30.92
C ASN A 115 24.56 -3.35 32.43
N LYS A 116 23.64 -3.97 33.17
CA LYS A 116 23.45 -3.70 34.61
C LYS A 116 24.66 -4.02 35.47
N GLU A 117 25.55 -4.86 35.00
CA GLU A 117 26.82 -5.23 35.63
C GLU A 117 28.01 -4.35 35.21
N ASN A 118 27.73 -3.21 34.53
CA ASN A 118 28.72 -2.28 33.96
C ASN A 118 29.69 -2.95 32.98
N LYS A 119 29.22 -3.94 32.23
CA LYS A 119 29.99 -4.58 31.15
C LYS A 119 29.44 -4.19 29.78
N HIS A 120 30.34 -3.93 28.85
CA HIS A 120 29.98 -3.80 27.46
C HIS A 120 29.58 -5.15 26.88
N VAL A 121 28.38 -5.24 26.34
CA VAL A 121 27.83 -6.44 25.70
C VAL A 121 27.21 -6.05 24.36
N HIS A 122 27.25 -6.95 23.38
CA HIS A 122 26.64 -6.74 22.08
C HIS A 122 25.11 -6.79 22.16
N ALA A 123 24.47 -5.88 21.45
CA ALA A 123 23.02 -5.80 21.41
C ALA A 123 22.41 -6.89 20.53
N HIS A 124 21.21 -7.33 20.89
CA HIS A 124 20.34 -8.07 19.98
C HIS A 124 19.69 -7.10 19.00
N THR A 125 19.80 -7.36 17.71
CA THR A 125 19.32 -6.44 16.68
C THR A 125 18.17 -7.03 15.87
N THR A 126 17.33 -6.14 15.36
CA THR A 126 16.28 -6.50 14.41
C THR A 126 16.32 -5.57 13.22
N SER A 127 15.74 -6.02 12.11
CA SER A 127 15.49 -5.16 10.96
C SER A 127 14.19 -5.56 10.26
N TRP A 128 13.58 -4.63 9.56
CA TRP A 128 12.37 -4.89 8.78
C TRP A 128 12.27 -3.96 7.59
N GLY A 129 11.46 -4.33 6.60
CA GLY A 129 11.30 -3.49 5.43
C GLY A 129 10.09 -3.84 4.56
N VAL A 130 9.52 -2.79 3.97
CA VAL A 130 8.56 -2.84 2.87
C VAL A 130 8.98 -1.86 1.79
N SER A 131 8.64 -2.16 0.54
CA SER A 131 9.02 -1.33 -0.60
C SER A 131 7.83 -1.00 -1.48
N THR A 132 8.05 -0.19 -2.50
CA THR A 132 7.10 0.10 -3.57
C THR A 132 6.62 -1.14 -4.34
N ARG A 133 7.15 -2.35 -4.05
CA ARG A 133 6.56 -3.62 -4.49
C ARG A 133 5.10 -3.77 -4.06
N LEU A 134 4.68 -3.17 -2.95
CA LEU A 134 3.28 -3.16 -2.53
C LEU A 134 2.34 -2.55 -3.57
N LEU A 135 2.80 -1.57 -4.37
CA LEU A 135 2.01 -1.04 -5.48
C LEU A 135 1.72 -2.12 -6.53
N GLY A 136 2.75 -2.91 -6.89
CA GLY A 136 2.59 -4.06 -7.76
C GLY A 136 1.64 -5.10 -7.17
N SER A 137 1.74 -5.36 -5.87
CA SER A 137 0.84 -6.29 -5.18
C SER A 137 -0.62 -5.83 -5.24
N VAL A 138 -0.91 -4.54 -5.03
CA VAL A 138 -2.26 -3.97 -5.18
C VAL A 138 -2.79 -4.17 -6.60
N ILE A 139 -1.98 -3.83 -7.61
CA ILE A 139 -2.35 -3.98 -9.03
C ILE A 139 -2.65 -5.44 -9.36
N MET A 140 -1.77 -6.36 -8.95
CA MET A 140 -1.90 -7.79 -9.26
C MET A 140 -3.02 -8.48 -8.47
N THR A 141 -3.41 -7.96 -7.31
CA THR A 141 -4.50 -8.51 -6.51
C THR A 141 -5.86 -8.01 -6.98
N HIS A 142 -5.96 -6.72 -7.30
CA HIS A 142 -7.24 -6.04 -7.50
C HIS A 142 -7.49 -5.57 -8.94
N GLY A 143 -6.45 -5.41 -9.76
CA GLY A 143 -6.62 -4.96 -11.13
C GLY A 143 -7.31 -5.98 -12.02
N ASP A 144 -8.01 -5.50 -13.04
CA ASP A 144 -8.61 -6.32 -14.09
C ASP A 144 -8.22 -5.82 -15.49
N GLU A 145 -8.84 -6.36 -16.53
CA GLU A 145 -8.55 -5.96 -17.92
C GLU A 145 -8.99 -4.53 -18.27
N LYS A 146 -9.81 -3.90 -17.44
CA LYS A 146 -10.28 -2.52 -17.64
C LYS A 146 -9.40 -1.49 -16.95
N GLY A 147 -8.74 -1.87 -15.86
CA GLY A 147 -7.88 -0.95 -15.14
C GLY A 147 -7.64 -1.31 -13.67
N LEU A 148 -7.44 -0.29 -12.87
CA LEU A 148 -7.22 -0.42 -11.44
C LEU A 148 -8.54 -0.55 -10.69
N ILE A 149 -8.61 -1.52 -9.79
CA ILE A 149 -9.65 -1.59 -8.77
C ILE A 149 -8.96 -1.32 -7.45
N LEU A 150 -9.10 -0.10 -6.95
CA LEU A 150 -8.40 0.31 -5.72
C LEU A 150 -9.33 0.19 -4.52
N PRO A 151 -8.84 -0.36 -3.39
CA PRO A 151 -9.54 -0.25 -2.12
C PRO A 151 -9.83 1.21 -1.77
N PRO A 152 -11.04 1.54 -1.27
CA PRO A 152 -11.40 2.92 -0.95
C PRO A 152 -10.44 3.63 0.01
N THR A 153 -9.77 2.86 0.87
CA THR A 153 -8.76 3.35 1.82
C THR A 153 -7.61 4.07 1.14
N ILE A 154 -7.12 3.56 0.01
CA ILE A 154 -5.94 4.07 -0.72
C ILE A 154 -6.29 4.77 -2.03
N ALA A 155 -7.51 4.67 -2.55
CA ALA A 155 -7.91 5.31 -3.79
C ALA A 155 -7.73 6.84 -3.69
N ALA A 156 -7.06 7.44 -4.67
CA ALA A 156 -6.89 8.88 -4.73
C ALA A 156 -8.24 9.61 -4.80
N HIS A 157 -9.18 9.01 -5.52
CA HIS A 157 -10.57 9.46 -5.61
C HIS A 157 -11.50 8.28 -5.32
N GLN A 158 -12.26 8.38 -4.24
CA GLN A 158 -13.27 7.38 -3.88
C GLN A 158 -14.53 7.53 -4.74
N VAL A 159 -14.87 8.76 -5.06
CA VAL A 159 -16.04 9.09 -5.90
C VAL A 159 -15.62 10.07 -6.97
N VAL A 160 -16.09 9.83 -8.19
CA VAL A 160 -16.01 10.77 -9.31
C VAL A 160 -17.41 11.13 -9.77
N LEU A 161 -17.69 12.43 -9.79
CA LEU A 161 -18.95 12.98 -10.29
C LEU A 161 -18.77 13.43 -11.73
N MET A 162 -19.73 13.11 -12.59
CA MET A 162 -19.66 13.46 -14.00
C MET A 162 -21.01 13.96 -14.53
N PRO A 163 -21.06 15.15 -15.14
CA PRO A 163 -22.19 15.52 -15.95
C PRO A 163 -22.18 14.75 -17.27
N VAL A 164 -23.33 14.27 -17.70
CA VAL A 164 -23.51 13.54 -18.97
C VAL A 164 -24.57 14.21 -19.87
N GLY A 165 -24.46 13.96 -21.17
CA GLY A 165 -25.34 14.58 -22.16
C GLY A 165 -25.06 16.09 -22.36
N PRO A 166 -26.07 16.90 -22.76
CA PRO A 166 -25.90 18.32 -23.07
C PRO A 166 -25.93 19.21 -21.81
N TRP A 167 -25.16 18.82 -20.80
CA TRP A 167 -25.13 19.46 -19.48
C TRP A 167 -24.77 20.95 -19.52
N LYS A 168 -23.97 21.42 -20.48
CA LYS A 168 -23.65 22.85 -20.65
C LYS A 168 -24.87 23.71 -21.00
N LYS A 169 -25.93 23.09 -21.54
CA LYS A 169 -27.19 23.75 -21.83
C LYS A 169 -28.20 23.66 -20.69
N ASN A 170 -27.87 22.91 -19.62
CA ASN A 170 -28.71 22.71 -18.45
C ASN A 170 -27.92 22.91 -17.15
N PRO A 171 -27.80 24.17 -16.67
CA PRO A 171 -27.02 24.49 -15.46
C PRO A 171 -27.45 23.72 -14.22
N ALA A 172 -28.73 23.33 -14.11
CA ALA A 172 -29.25 22.60 -12.95
C ALA A 172 -28.56 21.21 -12.74
N ILE A 173 -27.97 20.63 -13.80
CA ILE A 173 -27.18 19.41 -13.67
C ILE A 173 -25.92 19.70 -12.87
N MET A 174 -25.23 20.80 -13.15
CA MET A 174 -24.01 21.18 -12.41
C MET A 174 -24.35 21.58 -10.99
N GLU A 175 -25.42 22.35 -10.76
CA GLU A 175 -25.88 22.70 -9.40
C GLU A 175 -26.13 21.43 -8.57
N LYS A 176 -26.80 20.43 -9.15
CA LYS A 176 -27.02 19.14 -8.46
C LYS A 176 -25.73 18.39 -8.14
N LEU A 177 -24.77 18.37 -9.08
CA LEU A 177 -23.48 17.73 -8.87
C LEU A 177 -22.63 18.49 -7.86
N ASP A 178 -22.68 19.82 -7.83
CA ASP A 178 -22.00 20.65 -6.85
C ASP A 178 -22.54 20.42 -5.43
N ASP A 179 -23.87 20.28 -5.27
CA ASP A 179 -24.50 19.91 -4.00
C ASP A 179 -23.98 18.55 -3.51
N ILE A 180 -24.01 17.53 -4.37
CA ILE A 180 -23.50 16.18 -4.04
C ILE A 180 -22.00 16.24 -3.72
N TYR A 181 -21.22 17.02 -4.46
CA TYR A 181 -19.80 17.22 -4.20
C TYR A 181 -19.57 17.78 -2.79
N ALA A 182 -20.32 18.83 -2.44
CA ALA A 182 -20.19 19.47 -1.14
C ALA A 182 -20.56 18.52 0.02
N GLU A 183 -21.65 17.76 -0.13
CA GLU A 183 -22.09 16.78 0.85
C GLU A 183 -21.04 15.67 1.06
N LEU A 184 -20.55 15.06 -0.03
CA LEU A 184 -19.56 14.00 0.03
C LEU A 184 -18.23 14.50 0.64
N LYS A 185 -17.83 15.71 0.29
CA LYS A 185 -16.63 16.33 0.84
C LYS A 185 -16.76 16.62 2.34
N ALA A 186 -17.93 17.08 2.78
CA ALA A 186 -18.23 17.29 4.20
C ALA A 186 -18.16 15.98 5.03
N LEU A 187 -18.46 14.85 4.40
CA LEU A 187 -18.30 13.52 4.99
C LEU A 187 -16.85 12.99 4.96
N GLY A 188 -15.89 13.78 4.46
CA GLY A 188 -14.48 13.38 4.36
C GLY A 188 -14.16 12.45 3.19
N ILE A 189 -15.07 12.28 2.24
CA ILE A 189 -14.87 11.46 1.05
C ILE A 189 -13.98 12.19 0.05
N ARG A 190 -12.99 11.48 -0.51
CA ARG A 190 -12.12 12.00 -1.58
C ARG A 190 -12.89 11.97 -2.90
N VAL A 191 -13.58 13.08 -3.17
CA VAL A 191 -14.44 13.26 -4.34
C VAL A 191 -13.77 14.14 -5.40
N ARG A 192 -13.99 13.82 -6.66
CA ARG A 192 -13.60 14.62 -7.84
C ARG A 192 -14.81 14.91 -8.70
N LEU A 193 -14.97 16.16 -9.13
CA LEU A 193 -15.90 16.53 -10.19
C LEU A 193 -15.12 16.63 -11.51
N ASP A 194 -15.55 15.87 -12.52
CA ASP A 194 -15.00 15.91 -13.87
C ASP A 194 -15.96 16.59 -14.82
N ASP A 195 -15.84 17.90 -14.90
CA ASP A 195 -16.56 18.82 -15.79
C ASP A 195 -15.80 19.11 -17.10
N SER A 196 -14.77 18.32 -17.43
CA SER A 196 -14.01 18.48 -18.66
C SER A 196 -14.85 18.25 -19.92
N ASP A 197 -14.38 18.79 -21.05
CA ASP A 197 -15.06 18.69 -22.35
C ASP A 197 -14.87 17.35 -23.06
N ASN A 198 -14.17 16.40 -22.44
CA ASN A 198 -13.99 15.06 -22.98
C ASN A 198 -15.33 14.33 -23.13
N SER A 199 -15.41 13.44 -24.11
CA SER A 199 -16.60 12.60 -24.28
C SER A 199 -16.87 11.73 -23.06
N PRO A 200 -18.14 11.39 -22.77
CA PRO A 200 -18.46 10.51 -21.62
C PRO A 200 -17.68 9.19 -21.66
N GLY A 201 -17.57 8.54 -22.81
CA GLY A 201 -16.84 7.28 -22.95
C GLY A 201 -15.34 7.42 -22.62
N TYR A 202 -14.71 8.54 -23.01
CA TYR A 202 -13.32 8.82 -22.63
C TYR A 202 -13.19 8.97 -21.11
N LYS A 203 -14.04 9.77 -20.48
CA LYS A 203 -14.05 9.98 -19.03
C LYS A 203 -14.24 8.67 -18.28
N PHE A 204 -15.18 7.83 -18.74
CA PHE A 204 -15.46 6.54 -18.12
C PHE A 204 -14.21 5.65 -18.10
N ASN A 205 -13.59 5.50 -19.27
CA ASN A 205 -12.37 4.70 -19.40
C ASN A 205 -11.20 5.29 -18.58
N GLU A 206 -11.03 6.61 -18.57
CA GLU A 206 -9.96 7.28 -17.82
C GLU A 206 -10.08 7.01 -16.30
N TRP A 207 -11.29 7.13 -15.75
CA TRP A 207 -11.50 6.92 -14.31
C TRP A 207 -11.50 5.45 -13.92
N GLU A 208 -11.90 4.54 -14.78
CA GLU A 208 -11.70 3.10 -14.60
C GLU A 208 -10.21 2.75 -14.58
N LEU A 209 -9.41 3.28 -15.52
CA LEU A 209 -7.95 3.10 -15.51
C LEU A 209 -7.29 3.66 -14.24
N LYS A 210 -7.78 4.76 -13.70
CA LYS A 210 -7.26 5.40 -12.49
C LYS A 210 -7.74 4.76 -11.19
N GLY A 211 -8.65 3.81 -11.24
CA GLY A 211 -9.17 3.10 -10.07
C GLY A 211 -10.07 3.94 -9.18
N ALA A 212 -10.89 4.83 -9.75
CA ALA A 212 -11.96 5.48 -9.00
C ALA A 212 -12.97 4.43 -8.54
N CYS A 213 -13.29 4.40 -7.24
CA CYS A 213 -14.12 3.33 -6.70
C CYS A 213 -15.57 3.41 -7.14
N ILE A 214 -16.11 4.64 -7.22
CA ILE A 214 -17.49 4.90 -7.57
C ILE A 214 -17.55 6.05 -8.57
N ARG A 215 -18.35 5.88 -9.62
CA ARG A 215 -18.70 6.93 -10.56
C ARG A 215 -20.16 7.28 -10.39
N ILE A 216 -20.44 8.57 -10.21
CA ILE A 216 -21.79 9.13 -10.15
C ILE A 216 -22.01 9.98 -11.41
N GLU A 217 -23.01 9.64 -12.17
CA GLU A 217 -23.38 10.31 -13.41
C GLU A 217 -24.72 11.04 -13.24
N CYS A 218 -24.81 12.26 -13.74
CA CYS A 218 -26.06 13.00 -13.78
C CYS A 218 -26.28 13.62 -15.16
N GLY A 219 -27.38 13.27 -15.78
CA GLY A 219 -27.85 13.81 -17.05
C GLY A 219 -29.25 14.42 -16.92
N PRO A 220 -29.83 14.94 -18.01
CA PRO A 220 -31.17 15.56 -17.99
C PRO A 220 -32.25 14.62 -17.45
N ARG A 221 -32.25 13.34 -17.84
CA ARG A 221 -33.24 12.35 -17.40
C ARG A 221 -33.11 12.02 -15.91
N ASP A 222 -31.88 11.96 -15.44
CA ASP A 222 -31.58 11.67 -14.03
C ASP A 222 -32.09 12.83 -13.17
N LEU A 223 -31.82 14.06 -13.61
CA LEU A 223 -32.28 15.27 -12.92
C LEU A 223 -33.81 15.33 -12.86
N GLU A 224 -34.51 15.05 -13.97
CA GLU A 224 -35.98 15.05 -14.04
C GLU A 224 -36.61 13.99 -13.10
N SER A 225 -35.97 12.83 -12.98
CA SER A 225 -36.44 11.75 -12.10
C SER A 225 -36.01 11.89 -10.66
N GLY A 226 -35.16 12.89 -10.34
CA GLY A 226 -34.60 13.08 -8.98
C GLY A 226 -33.57 12.05 -8.57
N HIS A 227 -32.95 11.35 -9.51
CA HIS A 227 -31.96 10.29 -9.29
C HIS A 227 -30.58 10.68 -9.85
N VAL A 228 -29.59 9.86 -9.58
CA VAL A 228 -28.29 9.83 -10.25
C VAL A 228 -27.95 8.39 -10.60
N MET A 229 -27.17 8.19 -11.66
CA MET A 229 -26.65 6.86 -11.98
C MET A 229 -25.39 6.60 -11.19
N LEU A 230 -25.32 5.43 -10.57
CA LEU A 230 -24.22 4.99 -9.76
C LEU A 230 -23.54 3.78 -10.44
N LYS A 231 -22.24 3.87 -10.66
CA LYS A 231 -21.43 2.80 -11.22
C LYS A 231 -20.29 2.47 -10.24
N VAL A 232 -20.24 1.21 -9.84
CA VAL A 232 -19.18 0.61 -9.05
C VAL A 232 -18.28 -0.21 -9.96
#